data_21d07891b81daee34394b8dc88ad92cd
#
_entry.id   21d07891b81daee34394b8dc88ad92cd
#
_cell.length_a   1.000
_cell.length_b   1.000
_cell.length_c   1.000
_cell.angle_alpha   90.00
_cell.angle_beta   90.00
_cell.angle_gamma   90.00
#
_symmetry.space_group_name_H-M   'P 1'
#
loop_
_entity.id
_entity.type
_entity.pdbx_description
1 polymer ?
#
loop_
_entity_poly.entity_id
_entity_poly.type
_entity_poly.pdbx_seq_one_letter_code
_entity_poly.pdbx_strand_id
1 'polypeptide(L)'
;MSSPAATATAAAAEGGRPGRVRARQRLIEACVSALHLYGPSRTTVSRVVSIAGLSPGIVRFYFNSKAALLVAALGFLADEFEERVLKPVAALKHSPVAALGLLVELYLDPEIASPRKVSVWYSFWGEASSRQEYLDICGQKDEDFARLVHELTETLIEQTGARHLDADGVALGLIGVLEVLWQGIAFQSEASLNRRALVARALAYLRSVFPGQFPGPAAPRRRTR
;
A
#
# COMPACT_ATOMS: atom_id res chain seq x y z
N MET A 1 3.28 -40.48 20.22
CA MET A 1 1.79 -40.39 20.11
C MET A 1 1.38 -39.08 20.74
N SER A 2 1.34 -38.04 19.96
CA SER A 2 0.97 -36.67 20.43
C SER A 2 -0.54 -36.51 20.39
N SER A 3 -1.10 -36.07 21.50
CA SER A 3 -2.52 -35.99 21.84
C SER A 3 -3.31 -35.02 20.94
N PRO A 4 -4.50 -35.37 20.45
CA PRO A 4 -5.36 -34.50 19.65
C PRO A 4 -6.07 -33.39 20.45
N ALA A 5 -5.83 -33.26 21.76
CA ALA A 5 -6.50 -32.32 22.64
C ALA A 5 -6.03 -30.86 22.52
N ALA A 6 -4.82 -30.61 22.04
CA ALA A 6 -4.27 -29.25 21.94
C ALA A 6 -4.86 -28.42 20.80
N THR A 7 -5.34 -29.06 19.73
CA THR A 7 -5.90 -28.38 18.56
C THR A 7 -7.36 -27.92 18.78
N ALA A 8 -8.12 -28.63 19.63
CA ALA A 8 -9.50 -28.28 19.93
C ALA A 8 -9.62 -27.07 20.88
N THR A 9 -8.64 -26.87 21.76
CA THR A 9 -8.66 -25.78 22.74
C THR A 9 -8.40 -24.40 22.10
N ALA A 10 -7.60 -24.33 21.02
CA ALA A 10 -7.36 -23.07 20.29
C ALA A 10 -8.60 -22.57 19.53
N ALA A 11 -9.40 -23.49 18.97
CA ALA A 11 -10.63 -23.15 18.25
C ALA A 11 -11.75 -22.66 19.20
N ALA A 12 -11.79 -23.16 20.44
CA ALA A 12 -12.79 -22.75 21.43
C ALA A 12 -12.54 -21.35 22.02
N ALA A 13 -11.27 -20.90 22.08
CA ALA A 13 -10.92 -19.57 22.60
C ALA A 13 -11.28 -18.41 21.65
N GLU A 14 -11.53 -18.68 20.37
CA GLU A 14 -11.91 -17.67 19.36
C GLU A 14 -13.43 -17.43 19.23
N GLY A 15 -14.26 -18.06 20.03
CA GLY A 15 -15.74 -17.97 19.95
C GLY A 15 -16.35 -16.64 20.41
N GLY A 16 -15.61 -15.78 21.11
CA GLY A 16 -16.04 -14.44 21.50
C GLY A 16 -15.94 -13.42 20.36
N ARG A 17 -16.71 -12.29 20.46
CA ARG A 17 -16.67 -11.19 19.48
C ARG A 17 -15.24 -10.74 19.12
N PRO A 18 -14.31 -10.56 20.08
CA PRO A 18 -12.90 -10.22 19.78
C PRO A 18 -12.15 -11.35 19.05
N GLY A 19 -12.41 -12.61 19.35
CA GLY A 19 -11.78 -13.74 18.67
C GLY A 19 -12.24 -13.88 17.21
N ARG A 20 -13.51 -13.60 16.94
CA ARG A 20 -14.06 -13.59 15.57
C ARG A 20 -13.44 -12.51 14.71
N VAL A 21 -13.26 -11.31 15.23
CA VAL A 21 -12.58 -10.20 14.53
C VAL A 21 -11.15 -10.59 14.21
N ARG A 22 -10.42 -11.17 15.16
CA ARG A 22 -9.04 -11.63 14.95
C ARG A 22 -8.94 -12.73 13.89
N ALA A 23 -9.84 -13.70 13.91
CA ALA A 23 -9.84 -14.79 12.93
C ALA A 23 -10.13 -14.29 11.51
N ARG A 24 -11.08 -13.36 11.34
CA ARG A 24 -11.35 -12.69 10.07
C ARG A 24 -10.13 -11.94 9.56
N GLN A 25 -9.47 -11.16 10.43
CA GLN A 25 -8.27 -10.40 10.08
C GLN A 25 -7.12 -11.33 9.67
N ARG A 26 -6.87 -12.41 10.41
CA ARG A 26 -5.87 -13.43 10.06
C ARG A 26 -6.11 -14.04 8.68
N LEU A 27 -7.37 -14.28 8.29
CA LEU A 27 -7.71 -14.78 6.95
C LEU A 27 -7.40 -13.75 5.86
N ILE A 28 -7.68 -12.47 6.09
CA ILE A 28 -7.37 -11.38 5.16
C ILE A 28 -5.85 -11.28 4.96
N GLU A 29 -5.08 -11.22 6.03
CA GLU A 29 -3.61 -11.13 5.98
C GLU A 29 -2.98 -12.38 5.34
N ALA A 30 -3.51 -13.55 5.63
CA ALA A 30 -3.09 -14.79 4.99
C ALA A 30 -3.46 -14.81 3.49
N CYS A 31 -4.58 -14.18 3.11
CA CYS A 31 -4.96 -14.02 1.71
C CYS A 31 -3.98 -13.09 0.97
N VAL A 32 -3.59 -11.96 1.55
CA VAL A 32 -2.54 -11.07 1.03
C VAL A 32 -1.23 -11.85 0.83
N SER A 33 -0.85 -12.68 1.80
CA SER A 33 0.35 -13.53 1.69
C SER A 33 0.24 -14.59 0.60
N ALA A 34 -0.93 -15.23 0.48
CA ALA A 34 -1.17 -16.22 -0.57
C ALA A 34 -1.17 -15.61 -1.97
N LEU A 35 -1.73 -14.41 -2.12
CA LEU A 35 -1.71 -13.64 -3.37
C LEU A 35 -0.28 -13.29 -3.79
N HIS A 36 0.54 -12.83 -2.85
CA HIS A 36 1.95 -12.56 -3.11
C HIS A 36 2.72 -13.82 -3.54
N LEU A 37 2.52 -14.94 -2.86
CA LEU A 37 3.28 -16.18 -3.11
C LEU A 37 2.84 -16.93 -4.37
N TYR A 38 1.55 -16.88 -4.71
CA TYR A 38 0.97 -17.75 -5.74
C TYR A 38 0.28 -17.00 -6.88
N GLY A 39 0.02 -15.72 -6.73
CA GLY A 39 -0.84 -14.93 -7.63
C GLY A 39 -2.33 -15.28 -7.49
N PRO A 40 -3.25 -14.48 -8.09
CA PRO A 40 -4.70 -14.64 -7.93
C PRO A 40 -5.23 -15.99 -8.37
N SER A 41 -4.81 -16.45 -9.56
CA SER A 41 -5.29 -17.71 -10.18
C SER A 41 -4.96 -18.93 -9.33
N ARG A 42 -3.79 -18.98 -8.70
CA ARG A 42 -3.32 -20.10 -7.89
C ARG A 42 -3.59 -19.95 -6.37
N THR A 43 -4.12 -18.82 -5.93
CA THR A 43 -4.58 -18.66 -4.56
C THR A 43 -5.85 -19.47 -4.35
N THR A 44 -5.81 -20.43 -3.43
CA THR A 44 -6.94 -21.29 -3.06
C THR A 44 -7.29 -21.11 -1.59
N VAL A 45 -8.54 -21.42 -1.22
CA VAL A 45 -8.99 -21.40 0.19
C VAL A 45 -8.07 -22.27 1.06
N SER A 46 -7.68 -23.45 0.58
CA SER A 46 -6.78 -24.37 1.30
C SER A 46 -5.42 -23.72 1.61
N ARG A 47 -4.82 -23.00 0.66
CA ARG A 47 -3.57 -22.27 0.87
C ARG A 47 -3.71 -21.13 1.88
N VAL A 48 -4.80 -20.37 1.77
CA VAL A 48 -5.05 -19.26 2.71
C VAL A 48 -5.21 -19.77 4.13
N VAL A 49 -6.04 -20.80 4.36
CA VAL A 49 -6.25 -21.33 5.72
C VAL A 49 -5.01 -22.01 6.28
N SER A 50 -4.19 -22.63 5.42
CA SER A 50 -2.88 -23.18 5.82
C SER A 50 -1.95 -22.07 6.32
N ILE A 51 -1.85 -20.96 5.61
CA ILE A 51 -1.06 -19.78 6.03
C ILE A 51 -1.63 -19.17 7.30
N ALA A 52 -2.97 -19.06 7.39
CA ALA A 52 -3.65 -18.51 8.57
C ALA A 52 -3.56 -19.41 9.81
N GLY A 53 -3.20 -20.70 9.65
CA GLY A 53 -3.29 -21.69 10.75
C GLY A 53 -4.74 -21.93 11.22
N LEU A 54 -5.69 -21.93 10.28
CA LEU A 54 -7.13 -22.06 10.54
C LEU A 54 -7.71 -23.25 9.74
N SER A 55 -8.91 -23.70 10.13
CA SER A 55 -9.60 -24.78 9.42
C SER A 55 -10.32 -24.28 8.16
N PRO A 56 -10.47 -25.10 7.10
CA PRO A 56 -11.15 -24.69 5.87
C PRO A 56 -12.60 -24.19 6.05
N GLY A 57 -13.32 -24.73 7.01
CA GLY A 57 -14.71 -24.35 7.31
C GLY A 57 -14.85 -22.90 7.77
N ILE A 58 -13.79 -22.30 8.34
CA ILE A 58 -13.81 -20.94 8.86
C ILE A 58 -13.99 -19.89 7.76
N VAL A 59 -13.49 -20.16 6.53
CA VAL A 59 -13.63 -19.22 5.40
C VAL A 59 -15.10 -19.05 5.04
N ARG A 60 -15.86 -20.14 4.95
CA ARG A 60 -17.31 -20.07 4.68
C ARG A 60 -18.10 -19.32 5.75
N PHE A 61 -17.59 -19.31 6.97
CA PHE A 61 -18.20 -18.57 8.07
C PHE A 61 -18.04 -17.05 7.93
N TYR A 62 -16.88 -16.58 7.42
CA TYR A 62 -16.58 -15.16 7.30
C TYR A 62 -16.76 -14.60 5.88
N PHE A 63 -16.60 -15.44 4.86
CA PHE A 63 -16.65 -15.07 3.47
C PHE A 63 -17.44 -16.09 2.66
N ASN A 64 -18.45 -15.65 1.94
CA ASN A 64 -19.32 -16.53 1.18
C ASN A 64 -18.59 -17.28 0.05
N SER A 65 -17.45 -16.75 -0.43
CA SER A 65 -16.68 -17.32 -1.53
C SER A 65 -15.19 -16.94 -1.45
N LYS A 66 -14.38 -17.61 -2.27
CA LYS A 66 -12.98 -17.19 -2.52
C LYS A 66 -12.93 -15.76 -3.05
N ALA A 67 -13.80 -15.40 -3.99
CA ALA A 67 -13.85 -14.05 -4.57
C ALA A 67 -14.09 -13.00 -3.47
N ALA A 68 -15.07 -13.21 -2.57
CA ALA A 68 -15.33 -12.32 -1.45
C ALA A 68 -14.12 -12.15 -0.51
N LEU A 69 -13.32 -13.21 -0.33
CA LEU A 69 -12.08 -13.13 0.46
C LEU A 69 -11.00 -12.32 -0.28
N LEU A 70 -10.85 -12.48 -1.60
CA LEU A 70 -9.92 -11.69 -2.42
C LEU A 70 -10.30 -10.20 -2.40
N VAL A 71 -11.58 -9.90 -2.59
CA VAL A 71 -12.16 -8.54 -2.48
C VAL A 71 -11.87 -7.92 -1.11
N ALA A 72 -12.08 -8.70 -0.03
CA ALA A 72 -11.79 -8.22 1.32
C ALA A 72 -10.29 -7.99 1.57
N ALA A 73 -9.40 -8.74 0.92
CA ALA A 73 -7.96 -8.53 1.00
C ALA A 73 -7.54 -7.24 0.26
N LEU A 74 -8.12 -6.97 -0.91
CA LEU A 74 -7.89 -5.71 -1.64
C LEU A 74 -8.45 -4.52 -0.86
N GLY A 75 -9.68 -4.61 -0.36
CA GLY A 75 -10.30 -3.57 0.45
C GLY A 75 -9.49 -3.24 1.70
N PHE A 76 -8.94 -4.25 2.36
CA PHE A 76 -8.04 -4.03 3.51
C PHE A 76 -6.81 -3.21 3.16
N LEU A 77 -6.16 -3.47 2.01
CA LEU A 77 -5.01 -2.68 1.56
C LEU A 77 -5.41 -1.26 1.16
N ALA A 78 -6.57 -1.11 0.51
CA ALA A 78 -7.10 0.20 0.12
C ALA A 78 -7.47 1.06 1.33
N ASP A 79 -8.10 0.48 2.35
CA ASP A 79 -8.44 1.16 3.61
C ASP A 79 -7.18 1.54 4.40
N GLU A 80 -6.18 0.65 4.44
CA GLU A 80 -4.89 0.93 5.07
C GLU A 80 -4.16 2.11 4.38
N PHE A 81 -4.17 2.15 3.05
CA PHE A 81 -3.60 3.25 2.27
C PHE A 81 -4.32 4.57 2.55
N GLU A 82 -5.65 4.57 2.57
CA GLU A 82 -6.44 5.74 2.91
C GLU A 82 -6.11 6.27 4.30
N GLU A 83 -6.12 5.40 5.32
CA GLU A 83 -5.89 5.80 6.71
C GLU A 83 -4.45 6.26 6.97
N ARG A 84 -3.47 5.59 6.38
CA ARG A 84 -2.06 5.82 6.71
C ARG A 84 -1.34 6.75 5.74
N VAL A 85 -1.89 6.99 4.55
CA VAL A 85 -1.29 7.88 3.54
C VAL A 85 -2.20 9.05 3.25
N LEU A 86 -3.41 8.81 2.72
CA LEU A 86 -4.25 9.91 2.21
C LEU A 86 -4.67 10.87 3.33
N LYS A 87 -5.22 10.36 4.43
CA LYS A 87 -5.72 11.19 5.53
C LYS A 87 -4.62 12.05 6.19
N PRO A 88 -3.43 11.51 6.54
CA PRO A 88 -2.35 12.32 7.09
C PRO A 88 -1.85 13.41 6.13
N VAL A 89 -1.74 13.08 4.84
CA VAL A 89 -1.32 14.05 3.81
C VAL A 89 -2.37 15.15 3.63
N ALA A 90 -3.64 14.79 3.52
CA ALA A 90 -4.75 15.75 3.40
C ALA A 90 -4.86 16.69 4.61
N ALA A 91 -4.49 16.25 5.80
CA ALA A 91 -4.45 17.09 6.99
C ALA A 91 -3.43 18.24 6.87
N LEU A 92 -2.42 18.12 6.00
CA LEU A 92 -1.39 19.12 5.73
C LEU A 92 -1.65 19.94 4.46
N LYS A 93 -2.86 19.91 3.88
CA LYS A 93 -3.16 20.56 2.58
C LYS A 93 -2.79 22.04 2.49
N HIS A 94 -2.77 22.76 3.61
CA HIS A 94 -2.38 24.18 3.66
C HIS A 94 -0.85 24.39 3.68
N SER A 95 -0.05 23.32 3.75
CA SER A 95 1.40 23.32 3.73
C SER A 95 1.91 22.37 2.65
N PRO A 96 1.77 22.72 1.35
CA PRO A 96 1.96 21.77 0.24
C PRO A 96 3.35 21.15 0.20
N VAL A 97 4.40 21.88 0.56
CA VAL A 97 5.75 21.33 0.67
C VAL A 97 5.83 20.21 1.71
N ALA A 98 5.26 20.44 2.89
CA ALA A 98 5.24 19.43 3.96
C ALA A 98 4.34 18.24 3.57
N ALA A 99 3.18 18.50 2.96
CA ALA A 99 2.25 17.47 2.51
C ALA A 99 2.86 16.56 1.43
N LEU A 100 3.47 17.14 0.39
CA LEU A 100 4.14 16.38 -0.67
C LEU A 100 5.38 15.62 -0.15
N GLY A 101 6.13 16.20 0.79
CA GLY A 101 7.22 15.51 1.46
C GLY A 101 6.73 14.30 2.26
N LEU A 102 5.69 14.48 3.08
CA LEU A 102 5.06 13.41 3.86
C LEU A 102 4.45 12.33 2.95
N LEU A 103 3.81 12.74 1.83
CA LEU A 103 3.30 11.79 0.85
C LEU A 103 4.39 10.84 0.36
N VAL A 104 5.55 11.37 -0.05
CA VAL A 104 6.67 10.56 -0.53
C VAL A 104 7.15 9.59 0.55
N GLU A 105 7.26 10.04 1.80
CA GLU A 105 7.69 9.20 2.93
C GLU A 105 6.70 8.07 3.21
N LEU A 106 5.41 8.39 3.34
CA LEU A 106 4.37 7.41 3.66
C LEU A 106 4.09 6.46 2.51
N TYR A 107 4.09 6.94 1.26
CA TYR A 107 3.90 6.10 0.07
C TYR A 107 4.98 5.02 -0.07
N LEU A 108 6.20 5.31 0.39
CA LEU A 108 7.36 4.42 0.34
C LEU A 108 7.67 3.75 1.68
N ASP A 109 6.82 3.93 2.69
CA ASP A 109 6.97 3.29 4.01
C ASP A 109 6.89 1.77 3.88
N PRO A 110 7.74 0.99 4.58
CA PRO A 110 7.73 -0.48 4.53
C PRO A 110 6.37 -1.11 4.87
N GLU A 111 5.59 -0.47 5.73
CA GLU A 111 4.28 -0.98 6.11
C GLU A 111 3.22 -0.79 5.01
N ILE A 112 3.40 0.19 4.13
CA ILE A 112 2.53 0.43 2.97
C ILE A 112 3.09 -0.27 1.74
N ALA A 113 4.35 -0.03 1.41
CA ALA A 113 5.02 -0.45 0.19
C ALA A 113 5.94 -1.67 0.40
N SER A 114 5.54 -2.68 1.17
CA SER A 114 6.29 -3.94 1.21
C SER A 114 6.16 -4.70 -0.13
N PRO A 115 7.17 -5.49 -0.56
CA PRO A 115 7.07 -6.31 -1.77
C PRO A 115 5.82 -7.19 -1.77
N ARG A 116 5.44 -7.69 -0.60
CA ARG A 116 4.23 -8.49 -0.41
C ARG A 116 2.96 -7.72 -0.76
N LYS A 117 2.80 -6.50 -0.26
CA LYS A 117 1.60 -5.69 -0.50
C LYS A 117 1.56 -5.14 -1.91
N VAL A 118 2.67 -4.59 -2.37
CA VAL A 118 2.77 -4.00 -3.72
C VAL A 118 2.49 -5.03 -4.81
N SER A 119 3.00 -6.27 -4.67
CA SER A 119 2.73 -7.34 -5.64
C SER A 119 1.24 -7.72 -5.70
N VAL A 120 0.50 -7.56 -4.60
CA VAL A 120 -0.95 -7.78 -4.58
C VAL A 120 -1.68 -6.71 -5.40
N TRP A 121 -1.34 -5.43 -5.22
CA TRP A 121 -1.89 -4.35 -6.04
C TRP A 121 -1.72 -4.64 -7.53
N TYR A 122 -0.50 -4.93 -7.98
CA TYR A 122 -0.23 -5.25 -9.40
C TYR A 122 -0.90 -6.52 -9.89
N SER A 123 -1.15 -7.49 -9.01
CA SER A 123 -1.85 -8.71 -9.39
C SER A 123 -3.32 -8.48 -9.75
N PHE A 124 -3.99 -7.53 -9.10
CA PHE A 124 -5.35 -7.12 -9.47
C PHE A 124 -5.36 -6.26 -10.74
N TRP A 125 -4.40 -5.36 -10.90
CA TRP A 125 -4.28 -4.53 -12.11
C TRP A 125 -4.00 -5.35 -13.37
N GLY A 126 -3.13 -6.36 -13.25
CA GLY A 126 -2.72 -7.19 -14.39
C GLY A 126 -3.76 -8.21 -14.83
N GLU A 127 -4.76 -8.53 -14.03
CA GLU A 127 -5.75 -9.55 -14.33
C GLU A 127 -7.05 -8.92 -14.84
N ALA A 128 -7.35 -9.11 -16.13
CA ALA A 128 -8.53 -8.52 -16.78
C ALA A 128 -9.85 -8.91 -16.09
N SER A 129 -9.91 -10.14 -15.54
CA SER A 129 -11.08 -10.66 -14.81
C SER A 129 -11.33 -9.97 -13.47
N SER A 130 -10.31 -9.33 -12.88
CA SER A 130 -10.40 -8.64 -11.59
C SER A 130 -10.51 -7.12 -11.73
N ARG A 131 -10.54 -6.61 -12.96
CA ARG A 131 -10.53 -5.15 -13.20
C ARG A 131 -11.76 -4.46 -12.64
N GLN A 132 -12.94 -5.04 -12.79
CA GLN A 132 -14.17 -4.44 -12.31
C GLN A 132 -14.18 -4.40 -10.78
N GLU A 133 -13.83 -5.50 -10.12
CA GLU A 133 -13.71 -5.53 -8.65
C GLU A 133 -12.67 -4.52 -8.14
N TYR A 134 -11.55 -4.34 -8.87
CA TYR A 134 -10.57 -3.31 -8.53
C TYR A 134 -11.19 -1.92 -8.58
N LEU A 135 -11.85 -1.56 -9.68
CA LEU A 135 -12.48 -0.25 -9.86
C LEU A 135 -13.57 0.02 -8.83
N ASP A 136 -14.37 -1.01 -8.49
CA ASP A 136 -15.43 -0.88 -7.49
C ASP A 136 -14.90 -0.61 -6.07
N ILE A 137 -13.68 -1.07 -5.76
CA ILE A 137 -13.07 -0.93 -4.43
C ILE A 137 -12.12 0.26 -4.36
N CYS A 138 -11.28 0.44 -5.37
CA CYS A 138 -10.15 1.35 -5.36
C CYS A 138 -10.37 2.59 -6.23
N GLY A 139 -11.24 2.53 -7.26
CA GLY A 139 -11.37 3.59 -8.26
C GLY A 139 -11.59 4.98 -7.67
N GLN A 140 -12.50 5.12 -6.70
CA GLN A 140 -12.72 6.39 -6.02
C GLN A 140 -11.49 6.84 -5.21
N LYS A 141 -10.78 5.92 -4.56
CA LYS A 141 -9.57 6.23 -3.77
C LYS A 141 -8.41 6.64 -4.66
N ASP A 142 -8.30 6.03 -5.84
CA ASP A 142 -7.30 6.42 -6.86
C ASP A 142 -7.58 7.82 -7.39
N GLU A 143 -8.86 8.15 -7.66
CA GLU A 143 -9.27 9.50 -8.05
C GLU A 143 -9.01 10.52 -6.94
N ASP A 144 -9.34 10.19 -5.68
CA ASP A 144 -9.08 11.05 -4.52
C ASP A 144 -7.59 11.28 -4.31
N PHE A 145 -6.76 10.26 -4.52
CA PHE A 145 -5.30 10.37 -4.48
C PHE A 145 -4.77 11.31 -5.57
N ALA A 146 -5.18 11.10 -6.83
CA ALA A 146 -4.76 11.93 -7.95
C ALA A 146 -5.18 13.39 -7.75
N ARG A 147 -6.43 13.62 -7.30
CA ARG A 147 -6.94 14.95 -6.99
C ARG A 147 -6.17 15.62 -5.85
N LEU A 148 -5.87 14.92 -4.76
CA LEU A 148 -5.08 15.45 -3.65
C LEU A 148 -3.69 15.89 -4.11
N VAL A 149 -3.00 15.07 -4.92
CA VAL A 149 -1.68 15.42 -5.46
C VAL A 149 -1.76 16.64 -6.37
N HIS A 150 -2.78 16.71 -7.22
CA HIS A 150 -3.03 17.86 -8.08
C HIS A 150 -3.26 19.16 -7.26
N GLU A 151 -4.18 19.15 -6.30
CA GLU A 151 -4.48 20.30 -5.44
C GLU A 151 -3.24 20.81 -4.68
N LEU A 152 -2.44 19.90 -4.15
CA LEU A 152 -1.18 20.24 -3.47
C LEU A 152 -0.15 20.86 -4.43
N THR A 153 -0.08 20.35 -5.65
CA THR A 153 0.83 20.85 -6.68
C THR A 153 0.39 22.23 -7.15
N GLU A 154 -0.90 22.42 -7.43
CA GLU A 154 -1.48 23.70 -7.84
C GLU A 154 -1.23 24.77 -6.76
N THR A 155 -1.54 24.46 -5.49
CA THR A 155 -1.28 25.35 -4.35
C THR A 155 0.20 25.72 -4.26
N LEU A 156 1.12 24.77 -4.49
CA LEU A 156 2.55 25.05 -4.44
C LEU A 156 3.02 25.93 -5.61
N ILE A 157 2.48 25.73 -6.81
CA ILE A 157 2.73 26.57 -7.97
C ILE A 157 2.29 28.01 -7.69
N GLU A 158 1.11 28.21 -7.11
CA GLU A 158 0.60 29.52 -6.72
C GLU A 158 1.51 30.20 -5.68
N GLN A 159 1.86 29.49 -4.61
CA GLN A 159 2.69 30.01 -3.52
C GLN A 159 4.10 30.39 -3.96
N THR A 160 4.67 29.64 -4.93
CA THR A 160 6.02 29.90 -5.44
C THR A 160 6.05 30.85 -6.63
N GLY A 161 4.90 31.18 -7.21
CA GLY A 161 4.80 31.96 -8.42
C GLY A 161 5.33 31.26 -9.68
N ALA A 162 5.47 29.94 -9.66
CA ALA A 162 6.02 29.11 -10.75
C ALA A 162 4.98 28.88 -11.87
N ARG A 163 4.37 29.95 -12.38
CA ARG A 163 3.25 29.95 -13.34
C ARG A 163 3.55 29.29 -14.69
N HIS A 164 4.82 28.97 -14.96
CA HIS A 164 5.24 28.25 -16.16
C HIS A 164 5.03 26.73 -16.03
N LEU A 165 4.71 26.23 -14.83
CA LEU A 165 4.44 24.82 -14.57
C LEU A 165 2.97 24.53 -14.76
N ASP A 166 2.68 23.37 -15.34
CA ASP A 166 1.35 22.78 -15.43
C ASP A 166 1.10 21.84 -14.25
N ALA A 167 0.07 22.11 -13.45
CA ALA A 167 -0.22 21.35 -12.24
C ALA A 167 -0.55 19.88 -12.53
N ASP A 168 -1.31 19.61 -13.60
CA ASP A 168 -1.65 18.25 -14.03
C ASP A 168 -0.39 17.46 -14.42
N GLY A 169 0.49 18.08 -15.24
CA GLY A 169 1.74 17.46 -15.66
C GLY A 169 2.68 17.18 -14.50
N VAL A 170 2.78 18.09 -13.54
CA VAL A 170 3.64 17.89 -12.34
C VAL A 170 3.06 16.82 -11.43
N ALA A 171 1.75 16.82 -11.19
CA ALA A 171 1.08 15.80 -10.38
C ALA A 171 1.23 14.41 -11.00
N LEU A 172 0.94 14.28 -12.30
CA LEU A 172 1.12 13.04 -13.06
C LEU A 172 2.57 12.57 -13.02
N GLY A 173 3.52 13.49 -13.14
CA GLY A 173 4.95 13.17 -13.05
C GLY A 173 5.35 12.61 -11.69
N LEU A 174 4.86 13.20 -10.58
CA LEU A 174 5.11 12.67 -9.23
C LEU A 174 4.49 11.30 -9.04
N ILE A 175 3.23 11.11 -9.42
CA ILE A 175 2.54 9.82 -9.36
C ILE A 175 3.31 8.78 -10.17
N GLY A 176 3.73 9.11 -11.40
CA GLY A 176 4.52 8.21 -12.24
C GLY A 176 5.85 7.80 -11.61
N VAL A 177 6.56 8.74 -10.97
CA VAL A 177 7.80 8.42 -10.23
C VAL A 177 7.52 7.44 -9.08
N LEU A 178 6.47 7.68 -8.29
CA LEU A 178 6.09 6.82 -7.17
C LEU A 178 5.71 5.41 -7.66
N GLU A 179 4.93 5.31 -8.73
CA GLU A 179 4.54 4.04 -9.35
C GLU A 179 5.75 3.24 -9.88
N VAL A 180 6.71 3.89 -10.55
CA VAL A 180 7.95 3.22 -11.00
C VAL A 180 8.77 2.71 -9.82
N LEU A 181 8.81 3.45 -8.71
CA LEU A 181 9.47 2.99 -7.49
C LEU A 181 8.76 1.79 -6.87
N TRP A 182 7.42 1.77 -6.87
CA TRP A 182 6.64 0.62 -6.42
C TRP A 182 6.89 -0.61 -7.29
N GLN A 183 6.93 -0.46 -8.62
CA GLN A 183 7.30 -1.57 -9.51
C GLN A 183 8.66 -2.16 -9.10
N GLY A 184 9.65 -1.29 -8.85
CA GLY A 184 10.96 -1.72 -8.37
C GLY A 184 10.91 -2.48 -7.04
N ILE A 185 10.02 -2.08 -6.12
CA ILE A 185 9.80 -2.76 -4.84
C ILE A 185 9.20 -4.15 -5.05
N ALA A 186 8.20 -4.29 -5.93
CA ALA A 186 7.52 -5.57 -6.18
C ALA A 186 8.47 -6.70 -6.61
N PHE A 187 9.59 -6.36 -7.27
CA PHE A 187 10.56 -7.32 -7.79
C PHE A 187 11.76 -7.58 -6.86
N GLN A 188 11.80 -6.98 -5.67
CA GLN A 188 12.92 -7.11 -4.74
C GLN A 188 12.49 -7.79 -3.45
N SER A 189 13.47 -8.31 -2.68
CA SER A 189 13.24 -8.71 -1.29
C SER A 189 13.32 -7.49 -0.38
N GLU A 190 12.59 -7.50 0.74
CA GLU A 190 12.65 -6.40 1.72
C GLU A 190 14.09 -6.12 2.19
N ALA A 191 14.88 -7.17 2.38
CA ALA A 191 16.28 -7.05 2.82
C ALA A 191 17.20 -6.34 1.81
N SER A 192 16.83 -6.32 0.51
CA SER A 192 17.61 -5.67 -0.55
C SER A 192 17.19 -4.21 -0.81
N LEU A 193 16.07 -3.77 -0.22
CA LEU A 193 15.53 -2.43 -0.46
C LEU A 193 16.27 -1.35 0.32
N ASN A 194 16.75 -0.34 -0.39
CA ASN A 194 17.27 0.87 0.24
C ASN A 194 16.17 1.95 0.27
N ARG A 195 15.35 1.93 1.31
CA ARG A 195 14.21 2.84 1.50
C ARG A 195 14.61 4.32 1.42
N ARG A 196 15.74 4.69 2.03
CA ARG A 196 16.26 6.07 1.96
C ARG A 196 16.58 6.50 0.53
N ALA A 197 17.13 5.60 -0.28
CA ALA A 197 17.41 5.89 -1.68
C ALA A 197 16.13 6.04 -2.51
N LEU A 198 15.07 5.26 -2.22
CA LEU A 198 13.78 5.40 -2.89
C LEU A 198 13.15 6.77 -2.58
N VAL A 199 13.05 7.15 -1.31
CA VAL A 199 12.56 8.47 -0.88
C VAL A 199 13.40 9.59 -1.50
N ALA A 200 14.74 9.47 -1.49
CA ALA A 200 15.63 10.48 -2.07
C ALA A 200 15.40 10.66 -3.58
N ARG A 201 15.06 9.60 -4.32
CA ARG A 201 14.73 9.65 -5.76
C ARG A 201 13.41 10.38 -6.00
N ALA A 202 12.35 10.08 -5.25
CA ALA A 202 11.09 10.77 -5.38
C ALA A 202 11.22 12.27 -5.02
N LEU A 203 11.91 12.59 -3.93
CA LEU A 203 12.20 13.98 -3.55
C LEU A 203 13.12 14.68 -4.58
N ALA A 204 13.97 13.96 -5.32
CA ALA A 204 14.77 14.55 -6.40
C ALA A 204 13.90 15.07 -7.54
N TYR A 205 12.83 14.37 -7.90
CA TYR A 205 11.84 14.87 -8.84
C TYR A 205 11.22 16.19 -8.35
N LEU A 206 10.72 16.23 -7.12
CA LEU A 206 10.12 17.45 -6.55
C LEU A 206 11.13 18.62 -6.51
N ARG A 207 12.40 18.36 -6.18
CA ARG A 207 13.46 19.39 -6.23
C ARG A 207 13.75 19.88 -7.64
N SER A 208 13.65 19.03 -8.66
CA SER A 208 13.88 19.45 -10.04
C SER A 208 12.76 20.35 -10.57
N VAL A 209 11.54 20.14 -10.08
CA VAL A 209 10.36 20.94 -10.46
C VAL A 209 10.26 22.22 -9.63
N PHE A 210 10.52 22.12 -8.30
CA PHE A 210 10.45 23.23 -7.35
C PHE A 210 11.79 23.45 -6.65
N PRO A 211 12.78 24.07 -7.33
CA PRO A 211 14.10 24.33 -6.77
C PRO A 211 14.03 25.13 -5.47
N GLY A 212 14.74 24.64 -4.44
CA GLY A 212 14.82 25.32 -3.14
C GLY A 212 13.64 25.06 -2.17
N GLN A 213 12.56 24.41 -2.62
CA GLN A 213 11.38 24.13 -1.75
C GLN A 213 11.54 22.85 -0.92
N PHE A 214 12.26 21.86 -1.43
CA PHE A 214 12.44 20.58 -0.75
C PHE A 214 13.89 20.40 -0.27
N PRO A 215 14.12 19.76 0.92
CA PRO A 215 15.46 19.58 1.46
C PRO A 215 16.37 18.82 0.49
N GLY A 216 17.58 19.32 0.31
CA GLY A 216 18.61 18.65 -0.49
C GLY A 216 19.08 17.33 0.16
N PRO A 217 19.79 16.48 -0.58
CA PRO A 217 20.46 15.34 0.02
C PRO A 217 21.40 15.82 1.12
N ALA A 218 21.36 15.16 2.30
CA ALA A 218 22.28 15.45 3.38
C ALA A 218 23.73 15.43 2.83
N ALA A 219 24.47 16.52 3.01
CA ALA A 219 25.85 16.60 2.57
C ALA A 219 26.64 15.39 3.11
N PRO A 220 27.45 14.71 2.32
CA PRO A 220 28.26 13.60 2.79
C PRO A 220 29.10 14.11 3.97
N ARG A 221 28.97 13.47 5.15
CA ARG A 221 29.84 13.79 6.30
C ARG A 221 31.28 13.65 5.80
N ARG A 222 32.01 14.77 5.73
CA ARG A 222 33.46 14.75 5.45
C ARG A 222 34.08 13.82 6.47
N ARG A 223 34.60 12.67 6.03
CA ARG A 223 35.52 11.89 6.85
C ARG A 223 36.74 12.77 7.08
N THR A 224 36.87 13.32 8.27
CA THR A 224 38.13 13.86 8.76
C THR A 224 39.11 12.69 8.78
N ARG A 225 40.17 12.82 8.02
CA ARG A 225 41.34 11.91 8.05
C ARG A 225 42.09 12.09 9.36
#